data_ea60171abddde6bbd0eb2e4e48a226a0
#
_entry.id   ea60171abddde6bbd0eb2e4e48a226a0
#
_cell.length_a   1.000
_cell.length_b   1.000
_cell.length_c   1.000
_cell.angle_alpha   90.00
_cell.angle_beta   90.00
_cell.angle_gamma   90.00
#
_symmetry.space_group_name_H-M   'P 1'
#
loop_
_entity.id
_entity.type
_entity.pdbx_description
1 polymer ?
#
loop_
_entity_poly.entity_id
_entity_poly.type
_entity_poly.pdbx_seq_one_letter_code
_entity_poly.pdbx_strand_id
1 'polypeptide(L)'
;RKDHCELLLAAATGCVMALSFIFINNLSTGYQQQNVDNLKTIKAEENVDKARVKYESDQQKQEERFQKILKEVQKEDEKQQQEQAKLAMEQLPSNVDELEQGAFESEDDYILAKMAMAEAEDQDTEGKALVIRVILNRVEDEHFPDTIKGVVSQKNAFTPYWNGRYKKVKPDADCYNALILVKNHDWDKSHGATLSTKRNRQQHGRKAEADRP
;
A
#
# COMPACT_ATOMS: atom_id res chain seq x y z
N ARG A 1 -41.54 -88.64 -31.32
CA ARG A 1 -41.20 -88.01 -29.99
C ARG A 1 -39.75 -87.54 -29.91
N LYS A 2 -38.78 -88.16 -30.59
CA LYS A 2 -37.37 -87.71 -30.58
C LYS A 2 -37.19 -86.44 -31.41
N ASP A 3 -37.83 -86.28 -32.53
CA ASP A 3 -37.69 -85.19 -33.46
C ASP A 3 -38.22 -83.85 -32.89
N HIS A 4 -39.28 -83.92 -32.05
CA HIS A 4 -39.79 -82.72 -31.35
C HIS A 4 -38.84 -82.21 -30.22
N CYS A 5 -38.08 -83.09 -29.60
CA CYS A 5 -37.14 -82.71 -28.53
C CYS A 5 -35.89 -82.03 -29.10
N GLU A 6 -35.40 -82.45 -30.25
CA GLU A 6 -34.28 -81.82 -30.95
C GLU A 6 -34.64 -80.42 -31.49
N LEU A 7 -35.85 -80.25 -32.00
CA LEU A 7 -36.33 -78.96 -32.49
C LEU A 7 -36.50 -77.94 -31.35
N LEU A 8 -36.98 -78.40 -30.20
CA LEU A 8 -37.10 -77.56 -29.01
C LEU A 8 -35.74 -77.18 -28.42
N LEU A 9 -34.78 -78.11 -28.47
CA LEU A 9 -33.41 -77.82 -28.01
C LEU A 9 -32.72 -76.83 -28.94
N ALA A 10 -32.85 -76.90 -30.25
CA ALA A 10 -32.33 -76.03 -31.25
C ALA A 10 -32.95 -74.62 -31.14
N ALA A 11 -34.27 -74.54 -30.90
CA ALA A 11 -34.96 -73.29 -30.69
C ALA A 11 -34.50 -72.56 -29.36
N ALA A 12 -34.31 -73.36 -28.29
CA ALA A 12 -33.83 -72.84 -27.01
C ALA A 12 -32.38 -72.30 -27.08
N THR A 13 -31.51 -73.01 -27.78
CA THR A 13 -30.11 -72.56 -27.98
C THR A 13 -30.03 -71.30 -28.87
N GLY A 14 -30.88 -71.22 -29.92
CA GLY A 14 -31.01 -70.04 -30.76
C GLY A 14 -31.49 -68.80 -29.98
N CYS A 15 -32.45 -68.94 -29.08
CA CYS A 15 -32.95 -67.87 -28.24
C CYS A 15 -31.88 -67.36 -27.24
N VAL A 16 -31.13 -68.25 -26.60
CA VAL A 16 -30.04 -67.88 -25.67
C VAL A 16 -28.95 -67.14 -26.39
N MET A 17 -28.58 -67.57 -27.59
CA MET A 17 -27.53 -66.80 -28.36
C MET A 17 -28.03 -65.50 -28.86
N ALA A 18 -29.30 -65.34 -29.27
CA ALA A 18 -29.86 -64.05 -29.66
C ALA A 18 -29.95 -63.08 -28.49
N LEU A 19 -30.36 -63.52 -27.30
CA LEU A 19 -30.40 -62.72 -26.09
C LEU A 19 -29.00 -62.31 -25.63
N SER A 20 -28.02 -63.23 -25.74
CA SER A 20 -26.61 -62.90 -25.43
C SER A 20 -26.05 -61.84 -26.37
N PHE A 21 -26.38 -61.90 -27.66
CA PHE A 21 -25.92 -60.93 -28.65
C PHE A 21 -26.56 -59.55 -28.44
N ILE A 22 -27.82 -59.48 -28.08
CA ILE A 22 -28.54 -58.25 -27.74
C ILE A 22 -27.93 -57.65 -26.45
N PHE A 23 -27.65 -58.48 -25.45
CA PHE A 23 -27.04 -58.00 -24.18
C PHE A 23 -25.63 -57.48 -24.39
N ILE A 24 -24.79 -58.14 -25.19
CA ILE A 24 -23.44 -57.67 -25.51
C ILE A 24 -23.49 -56.38 -26.32
N ASN A 25 -24.37 -56.19 -27.27
CA ASN A 25 -24.54 -55.00 -28.04
C ASN A 25 -25.03 -53.82 -27.15
N ASN A 26 -25.96 -54.04 -26.24
CA ASN A 26 -26.44 -53.03 -25.30
C ASN A 26 -25.33 -52.60 -24.31
N LEU A 27 -24.53 -53.54 -23.83
CA LEU A 27 -23.34 -53.23 -23.03
C LEU A 27 -22.32 -52.39 -23.82
N SER A 28 -22.03 -52.80 -25.06
CA SER A 28 -21.09 -52.09 -25.92
C SER A 28 -21.54 -50.66 -26.24
N THR A 29 -22.83 -50.46 -26.55
CA THR A 29 -23.40 -49.13 -26.78
C THR A 29 -23.39 -48.25 -25.50
N GLY A 30 -23.68 -48.86 -24.35
CA GLY A 30 -23.59 -48.17 -23.07
C GLY A 30 -22.15 -47.67 -22.75
N TYR A 31 -21.15 -48.52 -22.95
CA TYR A 31 -19.74 -48.17 -22.79
C TYR A 31 -19.28 -47.05 -23.76
N GLN A 32 -19.73 -47.09 -25.00
CA GLN A 32 -19.43 -46.07 -25.99
C GLN A 32 -20.06 -44.73 -25.62
N GLN A 33 -21.31 -44.72 -25.18
CA GLN A 33 -22.01 -43.51 -24.75
C GLN A 33 -21.35 -42.88 -23.51
N GLN A 34 -20.98 -43.69 -22.52
CA GLN A 34 -20.32 -43.24 -21.30
C GLN A 34 -18.93 -42.62 -21.61
N ASN A 35 -18.19 -43.21 -22.53
CA ASN A 35 -16.91 -42.64 -22.98
C ASN A 35 -17.07 -41.33 -23.71
N VAL A 36 -18.11 -41.18 -24.54
CA VAL A 36 -18.41 -39.90 -25.22
C VAL A 36 -18.80 -38.81 -24.22
N ASP A 37 -19.59 -39.13 -23.22
CA ASP A 37 -20.01 -38.17 -22.20
C ASP A 37 -18.83 -37.79 -21.28
N ASN A 38 -17.98 -38.74 -20.91
CA ASN A 38 -16.74 -38.45 -20.19
C ASN A 38 -15.80 -37.51 -20.99
N LEU A 39 -15.65 -37.79 -22.31
CA LEU A 39 -14.84 -36.94 -23.20
C LEU A 39 -15.41 -35.50 -23.32
N LYS A 40 -16.73 -35.35 -23.34
CA LYS A 40 -17.38 -34.03 -23.35
C LYS A 40 -17.14 -33.30 -22.03
N THR A 41 -17.22 -33.97 -20.90
CA THR A 41 -16.96 -33.41 -19.57
C THR A 41 -15.51 -32.95 -19.46
N ILE A 42 -14.54 -33.79 -19.84
CA ILE A 42 -13.11 -33.42 -19.83
C ILE A 42 -12.82 -32.20 -20.71
N LYS A 43 -13.41 -32.14 -21.91
CA LYS A 43 -13.24 -30.96 -22.79
C LYS A 43 -13.90 -29.71 -22.23
N ALA A 44 -15.01 -29.84 -21.53
CA ALA A 44 -15.67 -28.71 -20.86
C ALA A 44 -14.80 -28.17 -19.71
N GLU A 45 -14.25 -29.04 -18.89
CA GLU A 45 -13.32 -28.69 -17.80
C GLU A 45 -12.05 -28.00 -18.33
N GLU A 46 -11.44 -28.57 -19.39
CA GLU A 46 -10.27 -27.96 -20.04
C GLU A 46 -10.54 -26.53 -20.59
N ASN A 47 -11.73 -26.32 -21.14
CA ASN A 47 -12.12 -24.99 -21.62
C ASN A 47 -12.37 -24.00 -20.47
N VAL A 48 -12.92 -24.45 -19.35
CA VAL A 48 -13.10 -23.64 -18.14
C VAL A 48 -11.73 -23.25 -17.56
N ASP A 49 -10.81 -24.20 -17.48
CA ASP A 49 -9.45 -23.92 -16.98
C ASP A 49 -8.70 -22.94 -17.89
N LYS A 50 -8.80 -23.07 -19.21
CA LYS A 50 -8.22 -22.12 -20.16
C LYS A 50 -8.82 -20.71 -20.02
N ALA A 51 -10.14 -20.62 -19.83
CA ALA A 51 -10.83 -19.36 -19.61
C ALA A 51 -10.41 -18.72 -18.28
N ARG A 52 -10.24 -19.50 -17.23
CA ARG A 52 -9.77 -19.06 -15.91
C ARG A 52 -8.34 -18.52 -15.98
N VAL A 53 -7.41 -19.25 -16.58
CA VAL A 53 -6.01 -18.82 -16.75
C VAL A 53 -5.95 -17.53 -17.55
N LYS A 54 -6.75 -17.38 -18.59
CA LYS A 54 -6.83 -16.15 -19.38
C LYS A 54 -7.35 -14.98 -18.54
N TYR A 55 -8.42 -15.20 -17.75
CA TYR A 55 -8.99 -14.18 -16.86
C TYR A 55 -7.98 -13.72 -15.82
N GLU A 56 -7.28 -14.63 -15.15
CA GLU A 56 -6.24 -14.35 -14.17
C GLU A 56 -5.07 -13.55 -14.81
N SER A 57 -4.65 -13.93 -16.02
CA SER A 57 -3.62 -13.19 -16.78
C SER A 57 -4.08 -11.76 -17.16
N ASP A 58 -5.34 -11.59 -17.56
CA ASP A 58 -5.87 -10.28 -17.93
C ASP A 58 -6.04 -9.38 -16.69
N GLN A 59 -6.44 -9.93 -15.54
CA GLN A 59 -6.48 -9.24 -14.25
C GLN A 59 -5.08 -8.78 -13.82
N GLN A 60 -4.09 -9.66 -13.93
CA GLN A 60 -2.71 -9.31 -13.58
C GLN A 60 -2.16 -8.17 -14.43
N LYS A 61 -2.45 -8.17 -15.75
CA LYS A 61 -2.07 -7.07 -16.65
C LYS A 61 -2.77 -5.76 -16.32
N GLN A 62 -4.03 -5.81 -15.88
CA GLN A 62 -4.76 -4.62 -15.44
C GLN A 62 -4.16 -4.04 -14.17
N GLU A 63 -3.83 -4.90 -13.20
CA GLU A 63 -3.17 -4.47 -11.96
C GLU A 63 -1.80 -3.85 -12.22
N GLU A 64 -0.98 -4.47 -13.07
CA GLU A 64 0.32 -3.89 -13.47
C GLU A 64 0.19 -2.51 -14.13
N ARG A 65 -0.82 -2.33 -14.98
CA ARG A 65 -1.11 -1.03 -15.60
C ARG A 65 -1.57 0.00 -14.56
N PHE A 66 -2.43 -0.41 -13.63
CA PHE A 66 -2.91 0.45 -12.55
C PHE A 66 -1.76 0.90 -11.64
N GLN A 67 -0.88 -0.01 -11.24
CA GLN A 67 0.30 0.30 -10.44
C GLN A 67 1.27 1.23 -11.18
N LYS A 68 1.39 1.09 -12.49
CA LYS A 68 2.22 2.00 -13.30
C LYS A 68 1.63 3.42 -13.32
N ILE A 69 0.32 3.54 -13.53
CA ILE A 69 -0.38 4.84 -13.51
C ILE A 69 -0.26 5.50 -12.13
N LEU A 70 -0.45 4.75 -11.04
CA LEU A 70 -0.29 5.28 -9.69
C LEU A 70 1.11 5.86 -9.46
N LYS A 71 2.16 5.17 -9.90
CA LYS A 71 3.54 5.67 -9.80
C LYS A 71 3.79 6.91 -10.65
N GLU A 72 3.18 7.00 -11.82
CA GLU A 72 3.29 8.18 -12.69
C GLU A 72 2.57 9.38 -12.06
N VAL A 73 1.37 9.19 -11.50
CA VAL A 73 0.61 10.24 -10.78
C VAL A 73 1.37 10.71 -9.55
N GLN A 74 1.87 9.79 -8.71
CA GLN A 74 2.67 10.16 -7.54
C GLN A 74 3.90 11.00 -7.91
N LYS A 75 4.60 10.62 -8.98
CA LYS A 75 5.77 11.35 -9.45
C LYS A 75 5.43 12.75 -9.99
N GLU A 76 4.28 12.90 -10.62
CA GLU A 76 3.78 14.20 -11.12
C GLU A 76 3.39 15.10 -9.94
N ASP A 77 2.69 14.55 -8.93
CA ASP A 77 2.32 15.26 -7.71
C ASP A 77 3.57 15.72 -6.92
N GLU A 78 4.56 14.84 -6.75
CA GLU A 78 5.84 15.21 -6.12
C GLU A 78 6.55 16.34 -6.87
N LYS A 79 6.53 16.30 -8.21
CA LYS A 79 7.14 17.34 -9.04
C LYS A 79 6.40 18.67 -8.91
N GLN A 80 5.07 18.64 -8.91
CA GLN A 80 4.24 19.85 -8.74
C GLN A 80 4.43 20.45 -7.35
N GLN A 81 4.48 19.63 -6.31
CA GLN A 81 4.79 20.09 -4.95
C GLN A 81 6.18 20.71 -4.85
N GLN A 82 7.20 20.11 -5.50
CA GLN A 82 8.54 20.68 -5.53
C GLN A 82 8.59 22.02 -6.27
N GLU A 83 7.86 22.17 -7.36
CA GLU A 83 7.82 23.41 -8.15
C GLU A 83 7.06 24.50 -7.39
N GLN A 84 5.95 24.17 -6.74
CA GLN A 84 5.22 25.10 -5.88
C GLN A 84 6.04 25.52 -4.67
N ALA A 85 6.74 24.60 -4.00
CA ALA A 85 7.63 24.90 -2.90
C ALA A 85 8.78 25.83 -3.33
N LYS A 86 9.35 25.61 -4.52
CA LYS A 86 10.41 26.46 -5.08
C LYS A 86 9.91 27.88 -5.37
N LEU A 87 8.74 28.01 -6.00
CA LEU A 87 8.10 29.29 -6.27
C LEU A 87 7.74 30.03 -4.96
N ALA A 88 7.24 29.30 -3.97
CA ALA A 88 6.95 29.86 -2.66
C ALA A 88 8.23 30.36 -1.96
N MET A 89 9.32 29.61 -2.03
CA MET A 89 10.62 30.04 -1.47
C MET A 89 11.19 31.27 -2.16
N GLU A 90 10.97 31.43 -3.48
CA GLU A 90 11.45 32.61 -4.24
C GLU A 90 10.67 33.89 -3.89
N GLN A 91 9.43 33.74 -3.38
CA GLN A 91 8.58 34.86 -2.94
C GLN A 91 8.76 35.23 -1.46
N LEU A 92 9.53 34.46 -0.70
CA LEU A 92 9.76 34.75 0.74
C LEU A 92 10.66 35.97 0.94
N PRO A 93 10.33 36.83 1.91
CA PRO A 93 11.16 37.98 2.20
C PRO A 93 12.53 37.55 2.72
N SER A 94 13.60 38.01 2.06
CA SER A 94 14.98 37.68 2.41
C SER A 94 15.52 38.41 3.64
N ASN A 95 14.74 39.33 4.26
CA ASN A 95 15.16 40.20 5.34
C ASN A 95 14.25 40.03 6.57
N VAL A 96 14.43 38.95 7.32
CA VAL A 96 13.80 38.79 8.63
C VAL A 96 14.93 38.67 9.69
N ASP A 97 15.76 39.68 9.76
CA ASP A 97 16.97 39.67 10.60
C ASP A 97 16.69 39.69 12.12
N GLU A 98 15.46 40.05 12.54
CA GLU A 98 15.05 40.01 13.96
C GLU A 98 13.57 39.57 14.08
N LEU A 99 13.31 38.28 14.05
CA LEU A 99 11.99 37.77 14.38
C LEU A 99 11.80 37.74 15.90
N GLU A 100 11.09 38.73 16.40
CA GLU A 100 10.57 38.74 17.76
C GLU A 100 9.32 37.85 17.84
N GLN A 101 8.98 37.35 19.04
CA GLN A 101 7.77 36.54 19.26
C GLN A 101 6.49 37.20 18.71
N GLY A 102 6.42 38.53 18.66
CA GLY A 102 5.31 39.30 18.10
C GLY A 102 5.17 39.23 16.56
N ALA A 103 6.16 38.69 15.85
CA ALA A 103 6.11 38.48 14.40
C ALA A 103 5.33 37.25 13.99
N PHE A 104 5.00 36.35 14.92
CA PHE A 104 4.21 35.15 14.69
C PHE A 104 2.73 35.41 14.93
N GLU A 105 1.86 34.75 14.17
CA GLU A 105 0.40 34.92 14.26
C GLU A 105 -0.17 34.36 15.59
N SER A 106 0.50 33.35 16.15
CA SER A 106 0.06 32.68 17.37
C SER A 106 1.23 32.20 18.24
N GLU A 107 0.93 31.87 19.52
CA GLU A 107 1.89 31.22 20.42
C GLU A 107 2.35 29.85 19.84
N ASP A 108 1.45 29.12 19.21
CA ASP A 108 1.74 27.83 18.59
C ASP A 108 2.73 27.96 17.44
N ASP A 109 2.60 29.00 16.60
CA ASP A 109 3.54 29.29 15.51
C ASP A 109 4.95 29.57 16.04
N TYR A 110 5.03 30.35 17.11
CA TYR A 110 6.31 30.60 17.76
C TYR A 110 6.92 29.32 18.36
N ILE A 111 6.11 28.46 18.98
CA ILE A 111 6.56 27.17 19.52
C ILE A 111 7.11 26.27 18.39
N LEU A 112 6.41 26.19 17.27
CA LEU A 112 6.84 25.41 16.09
C LEU A 112 8.17 25.92 15.54
N ALA A 113 8.28 27.22 15.25
CA ALA A 113 9.48 27.83 14.73
C ALA A 113 10.67 27.67 15.69
N LYS A 114 10.45 27.88 16.99
CA LYS A 114 11.47 27.74 18.03
C LYS A 114 11.92 26.29 18.21
N MET A 115 11.02 25.32 18.02
CA MET A 115 11.38 23.90 18.04
C MET A 115 12.17 23.50 16.80
N ALA A 116 11.79 24.01 15.62
CA ALA A 116 12.54 23.82 14.40
C ALA A 116 13.99 24.31 14.53
N MET A 117 14.18 25.51 15.12
CA MET A 117 15.52 26.03 15.45
C MET A 117 16.28 25.14 16.43
N ALA A 118 15.61 24.64 17.45
CA ALA A 118 16.26 23.83 18.47
C ALA A 118 16.72 22.47 17.98
N GLU A 119 15.96 21.82 17.05
CA GLU A 119 16.25 20.49 16.49
C GLU A 119 17.12 20.54 15.24
N ALA A 120 16.98 21.59 14.41
CA ALA A 120 17.51 21.65 13.05
C ALA A 120 18.21 23.00 12.75
N GLU A 121 19.01 23.53 13.71
CA GLU A 121 19.70 24.80 13.56
C GLU A 121 20.55 24.88 12.29
N ASP A 122 21.27 23.80 11.96
CA ASP A 122 22.18 23.73 10.82
C ASP A 122 21.47 23.34 9.50
N GLN A 123 20.15 23.20 9.51
CA GLN A 123 19.38 22.84 8.34
C GLN A 123 18.80 24.08 7.66
N ASP A 124 18.55 23.96 6.37
CA ASP A 124 17.84 24.93 5.55
C ASP A 124 16.34 25.00 5.90
N THR A 125 15.61 25.85 5.19
CA THR A 125 14.16 26.03 5.34
C THR A 125 13.40 24.72 5.23
N GLU A 126 13.76 23.83 4.28
CA GLU A 126 13.07 22.53 4.12
C GLU A 126 13.35 21.58 5.30
N GLY A 127 14.58 21.53 5.79
CA GLY A 127 14.94 20.74 6.96
C GLY A 127 14.20 21.18 8.22
N LYS A 128 14.04 22.48 8.40
CA LYS A 128 13.25 23.09 9.48
C LYS A 128 11.75 22.81 9.31
N ALA A 129 11.23 22.87 8.08
CA ALA A 129 9.84 22.54 7.75
C ALA A 129 9.50 21.08 8.07
N LEU A 130 10.41 20.13 7.85
CA LEU A 130 10.21 18.73 8.25
C LEU A 130 10.02 18.58 9.76
N VAL A 131 10.73 19.34 10.58
CA VAL A 131 10.54 19.30 12.04
C VAL A 131 9.15 19.80 12.40
N ILE A 132 8.71 20.92 11.80
CA ILE A 132 7.37 21.47 12.01
C ILE A 132 6.31 20.45 11.60
N ARG A 133 6.45 19.83 10.42
CA ARG A 133 5.48 18.85 9.92
C ARG A 133 5.38 17.61 10.81
N VAL A 134 6.50 17.10 11.32
CA VAL A 134 6.51 15.99 12.29
C VAL A 134 5.73 16.33 13.57
N ILE A 135 5.81 17.56 14.05
CA ILE A 135 5.04 18.00 15.23
C ILE A 135 3.55 18.01 14.90
N LEU A 136 3.15 18.57 13.74
CA LEU A 136 1.77 18.64 13.30
C LEU A 136 1.18 17.22 13.06
N ASN A 137 1.92 16.33 12.40
CA ASN A 137 1.49 14.94 12.22
C ASN A 137 1.23 14.23 13.57
N ARG A 138 2.01 14.54 14.60
CA ARG A 138 1.76 14.00 15.94
C ARG A 138 0.50 14.57 16.57
N VAL A 139 0.20 15.85 16.36
CA VAL A 139 -1.05 16.46 16.85
C VAL A 139 -2.26 15.83 16.17
N GLU A 140 -2.13 15.42 14.90
CA GLU A 140 -3.17 14.77 14.12
C GLU A 140 -3.34 13.28 14.46
N ASP A 141 -2.35 12.63 15.07
CA ASP A 141 -2.33 11.20 15.39
C ASP A 141 -2.86 10.95 16.82
N GLU A 142 -3.87 10.12 16.96
CA GLU A 142 -4.54 9.76 18.24
C GLU A 142 -3.63 9.19 19.33
N HIS A 143 -2.42 8.74 18.98
CA HIS A 143 -1.43 8.20 19.93
C HIS A 143 -0.59 9.29 20.62
N PHE A 144 -0.76 10.55 20.24
CA PHE A 144 0.00 11.68 20.75
C PHE A 144 -0.93 12.74 21.37
N PRO A 145 -0.39 13.69 22.13
CA PRO A 145 -1.18 14.84 22.61
C PRO A 145 -1.79 15.63 21.44
N ASP A 146 -3.00 16.12 21.62
CA ASP A 146 -3.80 16.87 20.66
C ASP A 146 -3.43 18.36 20.53
N THR A 147 -2.33 18.79 21.16
CA THR A 147 -1.85 20.17 21.12
C THR A 147 -0.35 20.23 20.81
N ILE A 148 0.07 21.26 20.09
CA ILE A 148 1.48 21.51 19.77
C ILE A 148 2.33 21.56 21.04
N LYS A 149 1.89 22.30 22.06
CA LYS A 149 2.57 22.37 23.35
C LYS A 149 2.67 21.01 24.05
N GLY A 150 1.60 20.22 23.99
CA GLY A 150 1.57 18.85 24.53
C GLY A 150 2.60 17.96 23.83
N VAL A 151 2.63 17.97 22.51
CA VAL A 151 3.57 17.19 21.70
C VAL A 151 5.02 17.56 21.97
N VAL A 152 5.36 18.85 21.96
CA VAL A 152 6.76 19.29 22.15
C VAL A 152 7.25 19.06 23.59
N SER A 153 6.36 19.14 24.57
CA SER A 153 6.68 18.89 25.99
C SER A 153 6.60 17.41 26.39
N GLN A 154 6.15 16.53 25.52
CA GLN A 154 6.06 15.10 25.81
C GLN A 154 7.44 14.53 26.17
N LYS A 155 7.50 13.74 27.22
CA LYS A 155 8.75 13.17 27.73
C LYS A 155 9.49 12.37 26.64
N ASN A 156 10.75 12.68 26.41
CA ASN A 156 11.62 12.05 25.42
C ASN A 156 11.19 12.25 23.93
N ALA A 157 10.22 13.10 23.64
CA ALA A 157 9.82 13.39 22.27
C ALA A 157 10.86 14.24 21.55
N PHE A 158 11.28 15.33 22.18
CA PHE A 158 12.25 16.27 21.64
C PHE A 158 13.35 16.56 22.67
N THR A 159 14.58 16.14 22.37
CA THR A 159 15.73 16.33 23.26
C THR A 159 16.00 17.79 23.61
N PRO A 160 15.95 18.77 22.68
CA PRO A 160 16.18 20.16 22.97
C PRO A 160 15.23 20.79 23.97
N TYR A 161 13.99 20.29 24.06
CA TYR A 161 13.04 20.78 25.05
C TYR A 161 13.51 20.48 26.47
N TRP A 162 14.05 19.26 26.70
CA TRP A 162 14.46 18.81 28.03
C TRP A 162 15.86 19.17 28.44
N ASN A 163 16.81 19.34 27.49
CA ASN A 163 18.18 19.73 27.78
C ASN A 163 18.36 21.24 27.91
N GLY A 164 17.27 22.00 27.78
CA GLY A 164 17.26 23.45 27.92
C GLY A 164 17.69 24.25 26.69
N ARG A 165 18.03 23.59 25.56
CA ARG A 165 18.38 24.26 24.29
C ARG A 165 17.19 25.08 23.77
N TYR A 166 15.99 24.53 23.79
CA TYR A 166 14.75 25.18 23.38
C TYR A 166 14.58 26.57 24.06
N LYS A 167 14.95 26.69 25.33
CA LYS A 167 14.83 28.00 26.05
C LYS A 167 15.82 29.05 25.57
N LYS A 168 16.98 28.63 25.03
CA LYS A 168 18.10 29.50 24.66
C LYS A 168 18.07 29.97 23.21
N VAL A 169 17.50 29.17 22.31
CA VAL A 169 17.46 29.49 20.88
C VAL A 169 16.40 30.53 20.56
N LYS A 170 16.66 31.34 19.52
CA LYS A 170 15.70 32.22 18.88
C LYS A 170 15.46 31.72 17.46
N PRO A 171 14.20 31.69 16.94
CA PRO A 171 13.94 31.42 15.54
C PRO A 171 14.67 32.42 14.64
N ASP A 172 15.16 31.92 13.50
CA ASP A 172 15.75 32.72 12.44
C ASP A 172 14.77 32.87 11.24
N ALA A 173 15.23 33.52 10.17
CA ALA A 173 14.44 33.70 8.95
C ALA A 173 14.00 32.36 8.32
N ASP A 174 14.87 31.34 8.34
CA ASP A 174 14.54 30.02 7.81
C ASP A 174 13.46 29.32 8.63
N CYS A 175 13.38 29.53 9.94
CA CYS A 175 12.30 29.03 10.80
C CYS A 175 10.95 29.65 10.42
N TYR A 176 10.94 30.97 10.15
CA TYR A 176 9.75 31.69 9.71
C TYR A 176 9.30 31.20 8.32
N ASN A 177 10.24 31.10 7.39
CA ASN A 177 9.99 30.61 6.05
C ASN A 177 9.48 29.16 6.06
N ALA A 178 10.04 28.31 6.91
CA ALA A 178 9.59 26.94 7.11
C ALA A 178 8.13 26.86 7.62
N LEU A 179 7.77 27.77 8.53
CA LEU A 179 6.40 27.86 9.04
C LEU A 179 5.41 28.27 7.94
N ILE A 180 5.75 29.31 7.14
CA ILE A 180 4.94 29.75 6.01
C ILE A 180 4.79 28.63 4.99
N LEU A 181 5.88 27.93 4.67
CA LEU A 181 5.90 26.82 3.72
C LEU A 181 4.90 25.72 4.13
N VAL A 182 4.90 25.34 5.40
CA VAL A 182 4.00 24.29 5.91
C VAL A 182 2.56 24.77 6.02
N LYS A 183 2.31 25.99 6.51
CA LYS A 183 0.94 26.48 6.77
C LYS A 183 0.22 26.99 5.53
N ASN A 184 0.92 27.72 4.67
CA ASN A 184 0.30 28.46 3.57
C ASN A 184 0.40 27.71 2.23
N HIS A 185 1.31 26.75 2.12
CA HIS A 185 1.58 26.03 0.87
C HIS A 185 1.38 24.52 0.98
N ASP A 186 0.79 24.03 2.08
CA ASP A 186 0.50 22.60 2.31
C ASP A 186 1.72 21.68 2.05
N TRP A 187 2.94 22.25 2.27
CA TRP A 187 4.16 21.51 2.01
C TRP A 187 4.33 20.35 3.01
N ASP A 188 4.41 19.13 2.48
CA ASP A 188 4.65 17.93 3.26
C ASP A 188 5.53 16.92 2.52
N LYS A 189 6.81 16.90 2.86
CA LYS A 189 7.73 15.83 2.46
C LYS A 189 7.94 14.80 3.58
N SER A 190 7.16 14.87 4.66
CA SER A 190 7.27 13.92 5.78
C SER A 190 6.62 12.57 5.51
N HIS A 191 5.71 12.50 4.53
CA HIS A 191 4.90 11.31 4.23
C HIS A 191 4.19 10.76 5.48
N GLY A 192 3.67 11.63 6.32
CA GLY A 192 3.00 11.25 7.57
C GLY A 192 3.95 10.78 8.67
N ALA A 193 5.26 11.06 8.57
CA ALA A 193 6.22 10.65 9.59
C ALA A 193 5.94 11.32 10.93
N THR A 194 5.85 10.53 12.00
CA THR A 194 5.74 10.97 13.39
C THR A 194 7.06 10.85 14.17
N LEU A 195 8.12 10.34 13.53
CA LEU A 195 9.46 10.14 14.09
C LEU A 195 10.50 10.91 13.30
N SER A 196 11.48 11.52 13.98
CA SER A 196 12.59 12.18 13.30
C SER A 196 13.47 11.16 12.55
N THR A 197 14.02 11.56 11.40
CA THR A 197 14.78 10.71 10.46
C THR A 197 15.94 9.93 11.12
N LYS A 198 16.57 10.48 12.16
CA LYS A 198 17.66 9.80 12.88
C LYS A 198 17.19 8.58 13.66
N ARG A 199 15.99 8.63 14.24
CA ARG A 199 15.42 7.52 15.03
C ARG A 199 14.85 6.41 14.11
N ASN A 200 14.27 6.77 12.98
CA ASN A 200 13.73 5.84 11.99
C ASN A 200 14.81 4.92 11.39
N ARG A 201 16.02 5.46 11.13
CA ARG A 201 17.13 4.65 10.61
C ARG A 201 17.59 3.55 11.58
N GLN A 202 17.48 3.78 12.90
CA GLN A 202 17.83 2.77 13.92
C GLN A 202 16.74 1.71 14.11
N GLN A 203 15.45 2.07 13.94
CA GLN A 203 14.36 1.09 14.08
C GLN A 203 14.26 0.15 12.87
N HIS A 204 14.50 0.61 11.65
CA HIS A 204 14.56 -0.23 10.46
C HIS A 204 15.75 -1.21 10.51
N GLY A 205 16.90 -0.79 11.05
CA GLY A 205 18.04 -1.66 11.27
C GLY A 205 17.78 -2.80 12.27
N ARG A 206 17.05 -2.53 13.36
CA ARG A 206 16.71 -3.56 14.37
C ARG A 206 15.66 -4.55 13.89
N LYS A 207 14.69 -4.09 13.06
CA LYS A 207 13.66 -4.98 12.50
C LYS A 207 14.26 -5.93 11.45
N ALA A 208 15.19 -5.43 10.63
CA ALA A 208 15.88 -6.26 9.63
C ALA A 208 16.83 -7.29 10.27
N GLU A 209 17.30 -7.08 11.50
CA GLU A 209 18.18 -7.99 12.22
C GLU A 209 17.42 -9.04 13.05
N ALA A 210 16.19 -8.71 13.49
CA ALA A 210 15.32 -9.64 14.23
C ALA A 210 14.62 -10.67 13.31
N ASP A 211 14.51 -10.40 12.01
CA ASP A 211 13.85 -11.26 11.02
C ASP A 211 14.84 -12.10 10.19
N ARG A 212 16.13 -12.20 10.58
CA ARG A 212 17.07 -13.15 9.97
C ARG A 212 16.98 -14.51 10.66
N PRO A 213 16.72 -15.58 9.88
CA PRO A 213 16.67 -16.95 10.40
C PRO A 213 18.02 -17.42 10.92
#